data_06895fea6296d57529e21fce16390f9f
#
_entry.id   06895fea6296d57529e21fce16390f9f
#
_cell.length_a   1.000
_cell.length_b   1.000
_cell.length_c   1.000
_cell.angle_alpha   90.00
_cell.angle_beta   90.00
_cell.angle_gamma   90.00
#
_symmetry.space_group_name_H-M   'P 1'
#
loop_
_entity.id
_entity.type
_entity.pdbx_description
1 polymer ?
#
loop_
_entity_poly.entity_id
_entity_poly.type
_entity_poly.pdbx_seq_one_letter_code
_entity_poly.pdbx_strand_id
1 'polypeptide(L)'
;MLWWLIQGRPYLPGPGTSGEPADEFAAMVAAGRRDEVADRFLRNTGMPVEVVEQAKAGPGWPAMVGLAHTLPYDVRMCNVGVVPVERLAKISCPVLAAAGSLSANWALEVAQAVAAAVSDGECRGLAGTAPNVAPSGLA
;
A
#
# COMPACT_ATOMS: atom_id res chain seq x y z
N MET A 1 -2.13 -6.48 -8.04
CA MET A 1 -1.40 -6.89 -6.82
C MET A 1 -0.32 -5.89 -6.39
N LEU A 2 0.26 -5.08 -7.30
CA LEU A 2 1.13 -3.94 -6.93
C LEU A 2 0.35 -2.68 -6.46
N TRP A 3 -0.94 -2.73 -6.55
CA TRP A 3 -1.83 -1.59 -6.27
C TRP A 3 -1.75 -1.11 -4.81
N TRP A 4 -1.31 -1.97 -3.93
CA TRP A 4 -1.19 -1.73 -2.50
C TRP A 4 0.03 -0.92 -2.08
N LEU A 5 1.12 -1.02 -2.84
CA LEU A 5 2.33 -0.22 -2.60
C LEU A 5 2.10 1.29 -2.77
N ILE A 6 0.96 1.66 -3.41
CA ILE A 6 0.64 3.05 -3.77
C ILE A 6 -0.25 3.73 -2.72
N GLN A 7 -0.82 3.02 -1.75
CA GLN A 7 -1.75 3.58 -0.76
C GLN A 7 -1.18 3.79 0.65
N GLY A 8 -0.01 3.27 0.95
CA GLY A 8 0.62 3.43 2.25
C GLY A 8 1.31 4.79 2.40
N ARG A 9 1.31 5.38 3.58
CA ARG A 9 2.03 6.61 3.95
C ARG A 9 3.45 6.61 3.39
N PRO A 10 4.11 7.79 3.25
CA PRO A 10 5.56 7.83 3.26
C PRO A 10 5.95 7.30 4.63
N TYR A 11 6.10 6.02 4.67
CA TYR A 11 6.54 5.35 5.84
C TYR A 11 8.05 5.49 5.84
N LEU A 12 8.49 6.51 6.52
CA LEU A 12 9.83 6.49 7.07
C LEU A 12 9.72 5.64 8.35
N PRO A 13 10.14 4.38 8.34
CA PRO A 13 10.17 3.62 9.55
C PRO A 13 11.16 4.30 10.48
N GLY A 14 10.69 4.69 11.63
CA GLY A 14 11.58 4.85 12.76
C GLY A 14 12.34 3.52 12.98
N PRO A 15 13.56 3.54 13.50
CA PRO A 15 14.28 2.33 13.82
C PRO A 15 13.44 1.49 14.79
N GLY A 16 12.99 0.30 14.38
CA GLY A 16 12.30 -0.64 15.25
C GLY A 16 10.99 -1.27 14.76
N THR A 17 10.51 -1.00 13.54
CA THR A 17 9.25 -1.56 13.04
C THR A 17 9.41 -2.76 12.12
N SER A 18 10.39 -3.59 12.35
CA SER A 18 10.60 -4.83 11.62
C SER A 18 9.58 -5.91 12.01
N GLY A 19 8.60 -6.18 11.15
CA GLY A 19 7.77 -7.38 11.21
C GLY A 19 6.54 -7.37 12.12
N GLU A 20 6.50 -6.53 13.12
CA GLU A 20 5.47 -6.51 14.17
C GLU A 20 4.01 -6.37 13.66
N PRO A 21 3.67 -5.45 12.75
CA PRO A 21 2.28 -5.29 12.32
C PRO A 21 1.70 -6.52 11.63
N ALA A 22 2.51 -7.27 10.89
CA ALA A 22 2.05 -8.45 10.17
C ALA A 22 1.73 -9.62 11.13
N ASP A 23 2.56 -9.83 12.13
CA ASP A 23 2.36 -10.88 13.13
C ASP A 23 1.21 -10.55 14.07
N GLU A 24 1.02 -9.28 14.41
CA GLU A 24 -0.14 -8.83 15.16
C GLU A 24 -1.43 -9.04 14.36
N PHE A 25 -1.47 -8.67 13.08
CA PHE A 25 -2.62 -8.96 12.22
C PHE A 25 -2.88 -10.46 12.09
N ALA A 26 -1.83 -11.28 11.97
CA ALA A 26 -1.96 -12.73 11.94
C ALA A 26 -2.59 -13.29 13.23
N ALA A 27 -2.16 -12.78 14.38
CA ALA A 27 -2.72 -13.17 15.67
C ALA A 27 -4.21 -12.74 15.81
N MET A 28 -4.56 -11.55 15.36
CA MET A 28 -5.95 -11.07 15.35
C MET A 28 -6.83 -11.91 14.41
N VAL A 29 -6.34 -12.28 13.23
CA VAL A 29 -7.04 -13.17 12.29
C VAL A 29 -7.26 -14.54 12.93
N ALA A 30 -6.24 -15.12 13.55
CA ALA A 30 -6.34 -16.40 14.25
C ALA A 30 -7.34 -16.38 15.42
N ALA A 31 -7.48 -15.23 16.08
CA ALA A 31 -8.47 -14.99 17.12
C ALA A 31 -9.89 -14.68 16.57
N GLY A 32 -10.12 -14.75 15.26
CA GLY A 32 -11.41 -14.46 14.63
C GLY A 32 -11.77 -12.97 14.54
N ARG A 33 -10.88 -12.05 14.90
CA ARG A 33 -11.11 -10.59 14.95
C ARG A 33 -10.90 -9.90 13.60
N ARG A 34 -11.46 -10.47 12.52
CA ARG A 34 -11.26 -9.98 11.15
C ARG A 34 -11.79 -8.57 10.92
N ASP A 35 -12.89 -8.21 11.59
CA ASP A 35 -13.48 -6.88 11.53
C ASP A 35 -12.48 -5.81 12.05
N GLU A 36 -11.88 -6.09 13.19
CA GLU A 36 -10.86 -5.22 13.77
C GLU A 36 -9.60 -5.12 12.89
N VAL A 37 -9.22 -6.22 12.24
CA VAL A 37 -8.09 -6.22 11.29
C VAL A 37 -8.36 -5.29 10.12
N ALA A 38 -9.56 -5.37 9.53
CA ALA A 38 -9.96 -4.50 8.41
C ALA A 38 -10.01 -3.02 8.83
N ASP A 39 -10.62 -2.72 9.98
CA ASP A 39 -10.68 -1.37 10.55
C ASP A 39 -9.28 -0.79 10.79
N ARG A 40 -8.45 -1.52 11.53
CA ARG A 40 -7.09 -1.09 11.86
C ARG A 40 -6.21 -0.90 10.64
N PHE A 41 -6.36 -1.79 9.65
CA PHE A 41 -5.67 -1.66 8.38
C PHE A 41 -6.00 -0.34 7.68
N LEU A 42 -7.29 0.00 7.51
CA LEU A 42 -7.70 1.26 6.89
C LEU A 42 -7.17 2.48 7.64
N ARG A 43 -7.25 2.47 8.97
CA ARG A 43 -6.68 3.54 9.80
C ARG A 43 -5.17 3.68 9.61
N ASN A 44 -4.45 2.56 9.51
CA ASN A 44 -3.01 2.56 9.29
C ASN A 44 -2.63 3.10 7.89
N THR A 45 -3.53 3.07 6.91
CA THR A 45 -3.30 3.74 5.61
C THR A 45 -3.39 5.26 5.69
N GLY A 46 -3.77 5.82 6.83
CA GLY A 46 -3.97 7.26 7.02
C GLY A 46 -5.35 7.73 6.57
N MET A 47 -6.30 6.83 6.37
CA MET A 47 -7.68 7.18 6.02
C MET A 47 -8.34 7.90 7.19
N PRO A 48 -9.07 9.01 6.94
CA PRO A 48 -9.83 9.71 7.97
C PRO A 48 -10.82 8.80 8.69
N VAL A 49 -10.98 8.99 9.99
CA VAL A 49 -11.86 8.15 10.83
C VAL A 49 -13.29 8.11 10.28
N GLU A 50 -13.79 9.25 9.84
CA GLU A 50 -15.15 9.40 9.28
C GLU A 50 -15.35 8.55 8.02
N VAL A 51 -14.32 8.45 7.18
CA VAL A 51 -14.34 7.62 5.98
C VAL A 51 -14.31 6.14 6.32
N VAL A 52 -13.53 5.75 7.34
CA VAL A 52 -13.51 4.36 7.81
C VAL A 52 -14.88 3.97 8.39
N GLU A 53 -15.50 4.82 9.20
CA GLU A 53 -16.83 4.56 9.77
C GLU A 53 -17.91 4.49 8.66
N GLN A 54 -17.84 5.32 7.63
CA GLN A 54 -18.72 5.22 6.46
C GLN A 54 -18.52 3.90 5.71
N ALA A 55 -17.27 3.46 5.53
CA ALA A 55 -16.97 2.17 4.90
C ALA A 55 -17.56 1.01 5.70
N LYS A 56 -17.44 1.06 7.04
CA LYS A 56 -18.03 0.05 7.95
C LYS A 56 -19.55 -0.03 7.87
N ALA A 57 -20.22 1.11 7.67
CA ALA A 57 -21.67 1.17 7.47
C ALA A 57 -22.10 0.77 6.04
N GLY A 58 -21.16 0.66 5.11
CA GLY A 58 -21.43 0.39 3.71
C GLY A 58 -21.63 -1.11 3.38
N PRO A 59 -22.29 -1.42 2.26
CA PRO A 59 -22.57 -2.80 1.84
C PRO A 59 -21.30 -3.59 1.46
N GLY A 60 -20.18 -2.92 1.21
CA GLY A 60 -18.90 -3.56 0.89
C GLY A 60 -18.11 -4.07 2.10
N TRP A 61 -18.49 -3.65 3.31
CA TRP A 61 -17.74 -4.00 4.51
C TRP A 61 -17.63 -5.51 4.78
N PRO A 62 -18.72 -6.32 4.66
CA PRO A 62 -18.62 -7.77 4.85
C PRO A 62 -17.63 -8.45 3.91
N ALA A 63 -17.54 -7.98 2.65
CA ALA A 63 -16.57 -8.51 1.69
C ALA A 63 -15.13 -8.16 2.10
N MET A 64 -14.88 -6.95 2.59
CA MET A 64 -13.58 -6.51 3.09
C MET A 64 -13.16 -7.33 4.31
N VAL A 65 -14.05 -7.53 5.27
CA VAL A 65 -13.82 -8.38 6.45
C VAL A 65 -13.54 -9.83 6.03
N GLY A 66 -14.26 -10.34 5.01
CA GLY A 66 -14.00 -11.65 4.43
C GLY A 66 -12.57 -11.81 3.92
N LEU A 67 -11.98 -10.75 3.36
CA LEU A 67 -10.61 -10.74 2.85
C LEU A 67 -9.55 -10.34 3.88
N ALA A 68 -9.92 -9.92 5.08
CA ALA A 68 -8.99 -9.44 6.09
C ALA A 68 -7.91 -10.48 6.49
N HIS A 69 -8.16 -11.77 6.24
CA HIS A 69 -7.17 -12.83 6.46
C HIS A 69 -5.96 -12.76 5.53
N THR A 70 -6.02 -12.00 4.43
CA THR A 70 -4.89 -11.80 3.51
C THR A 70 -3.97 -10.65 3.94
N LEU A 71 -4.45 -9.73 4.77
CA LEU A 71 -3.72 -8.53 5.17
C LEU A 71 -2.36 -8.80 5.83
N PRO A 72 -2.18 -9.86 6.66
CA PRO A 72 -0.85 -10.20 7.16
C PRO A 72 0.18 -10.48 6.06
N TYR A 73 -0.26 -11.09 4.95
CA TYR A 73 0.62 -11.37 3.80
C TYR A 73 0.96 -10.10 3.05
N ASP A 74 -0.04 -9.23 2.84
CA ASP A 74 0.15 -7.95 2.16
C ASP A 74 1.13 -7.06 2.91
N VAL A 75 1.00 -6.97 4.23
CA VAL A 75 1.91 -6.18 5.09
C VAL A 75 3.35 -6.72 5.03
N ARG A 76 3.52 -8.06 5.03
CA ARG A 76 4.85 -8.67 4.86
C ARG A 76 5.46 -8.37 3.49
N MET A 77 4.65 -8.46 2.42
CA MET A 77 5.11 -8.16 1.06
C MET A 77 5.54 -6.70 0.90
N CYS A 78 4.86 -5.79 1.55
CA CYS A 78 5.17 -4.36 1.51
C CYS A 78 6.45 -3.98 2.29
N ASN A 79 7.19 -4.95 2.81
CA ASN A 79 8.46 -4.75 3.52
C ASN A 79 8.34 -3.63 4.58
N VAL A 80 7.22 -3.63 5.33
CA VAL A 80 6.88 -2.57 6.31
C VAL A 80 6.89 -1.16 5.72
N GLY A 81 6.63 -1.01 4.42
CA GLY A 81 6.59 0.29 3.73
C GLY A 81 7.98 0.83 3.33
N VAL A 82 9.05 0.06 3.49
CA VAL A 82 10.40 0.46 3.07
C VAL A 82 10.66 0.03 1.64
N VAL A 83 11.11 0.96 0.79
CA VAL A 83 11.57 0.63 -0.56
C VAL A 83 12.83 -0.25 -0.47
N PRO A 84 12.79 -1.51 -0.95
CA PRO A 84 13.91 -2.45 -0.81
C PRO A 84 14.97 -2.20 -1.87
N VAL A 85 15.74 -1.12 -1.75
CA VAL A 85 16.71 -0.63 -2.75
C VAL A 85 17.66 -1.72 -3.23
N GLU A 86 18.25 -2.50 -2.31
CA GLU A 86 19.20 -3.57 -2.67
C GLU A 86 18.55 -4.71 -3.49
N ARG A 87 17.26 -4.96 -3.28
CA ARG A 87 16.52 -5.95 -4.07
C ARG A 87 16.13 -5.41 -5.43
N LEU A 88 15.70 -4.14 -5.49
CA LEU A 88 15.34 -3.44 -6.72
C LEU A 88 16.56 -3.26 -7.64
N ALA A 89 17.74 -2.99 -7.09
CA ALA A 89 18.97 -2.86 -7.85
C ALA A 89 19.36 -4.14 -8.64
N LYS A 90 18.78 -5.29 -8.33
CA LYS A 90 18.99 -6.55 -9.06
C LYS A 90 18.10 -6.70 -10.30
N ILE A 91 17.16 -5.78 -10.51
CA ILE A 91 16.28 -5.80 -11.67
C ILE A 91 17.07 -5.24 -12.86
N SER A 92 17.16 -6.05 -13.92
CA SER A 92 17.90 -5.71 -15.15
C SER A 92 17.01 -5.33 -16.34
N CYS A 93 15.69 -5.43 -16.21
CA CYS A 93 14.74 -4.97 -17.22
C CYS A 93 14.32 -3.51 -16.96
N PRO A 94 13.86 -2.78 -18.00
CA PRO A 94 13.29 -1.46 -17.83
C PRO A 94 12.10 -1.48 -16.85
N VAL A 95 12.03 -0.48 -15.98
CA VAL A 95 10.95 -0.33 -14.99
C VAL A 95 10.34 1.06 -15.10
N LEU A 96 9.03 1.12 -15.31
CA LEU A 96 8.24 2.35 -15.18
C LEU A 96 7.52 2.34 -13.84
N ALA A 97 7.87 3.27 -12.96
CA ALA A 97 7.16 3.55 -11.73
C ALA A 97 6.23 4.75 -11.94
N ALA A 98 4.93 4.59 -11.69
CA ALA A 98 3.97 5.66 -11.92
C ALA A 98 3.14 5.94 -10.67
N ALA A 99 2.77 7.21 -10.49
CA ALA A 99 1.85 7.63 -9.43
C ALA A 99 0.84 8.64 -9.97
N GLY A 100 -0.42 8.52 -9.53
CA GLY A 100 -1.47 9.47 -9.89
C GLY A 100 -1.29 10.81 -9.17
N SER A 101 -1.52 11.93 -9.86
CA SER A 101 -1.36 13.27 -9.29
C SER A 101 -2.40 13.62 -8.20
N LEU A 102 -3.50 12.86 -8.13
CA LEU A 102 -4.52 12.96 -7.09
C LEU A 102 -4.30 11.97 -5.93
N SER A 103 -3.22 11.19 -5.99
CA SER A 103 -2.80 10.34 -4.88
C SER A 103 -2.14 11.18 -3.78
N ALA A 104 -1.98 10.59 -2.60
CA ALA A 104 -1.22 11.26 -1.54
C ALA A 104 0.24 11.49 -1.97
N ASN A 105 0.85 12.58 -1.52
CA ASN A 105 2.18 13.03 -1.95
C ASN A 105 3.27 11.95 -1.87
N TRP A 106 3.20 11.09 -0.84
CA TRP A 106 4.14 9.98 -0.68
C TRP A 106 4.11 8.98 -1.86
N ALA A 107 3.01 8.88 -2.61
CA ALA A 107 2.93 7.93 -3.73
C ALA A 107 3.94 8.29 -4.84
N LEU A 108 4.10 9.57 -5.13
CA LEU A 108 5.10 10.05 -6.08
C LEU A 108 6.53 9.87 -5.54
N GLU A 109 6.74 10.12 -4.25
CA GLU A 109 8.04 9.93 -3.59
C GLU A 109 8.48 8.46 -3.65
N VAL A 110 7.56 7.52 -3.38
CA VAL A 110 7.84 6.08 -3.52
C VAL A 110 8.12 5.69 -4.97
N ALA A 111 7.34 6.20 -5.94
CA ALA A 111 7.58 5.93 -7.35
C ALA A 111 8.96 6.43 -7.80
N GLN A 112 9.37 7.62 -7.36
CA GLN A 112 10.70 8.17 -7.61
C GLN A 112 11.80 7.30 -6.98
N ALA A 113 11.61 6.86 -5.72
CA ALA A 113 12.57 6.01 -5.03
C ALA A 113 12.71 4.63 -5.70
N VAL A 114 11.62 4.06 -6.18
CA VAL A 114 11.64 2.80 -6.93
C VAL A 114 12.38 2.97 -8.26
N ALA A 115 12.06 4.03 -9.02
CA ALA A 115 12.74 4.31 -10.29
C ALA A 115 14.25 4.55 -10.09
N ALA A 116 14.63 5.28 -9.03
CA ALA A 116 16.04 5.55 -8.72
C ALA A 116 16.81 4.29 -8.24
N ALA A 117 16.11 3.28 -7.72
CA ALA A 117 16.73 2.07 -7.20
C ALA A 117 17.05 1.02 -8.27
N VAL A 118 16.51 1.13 -9.47
CA VAL A 118 16.75 0.20 -10.59
C VAL A 118 17.69 0.81 -11.63
N SER A 119 18.42 -0.03 -12.38
CA SER A 119 19.41 0.43 -13.35
C SER A 119 18.81 1.16 -14.55
N ASP A 120 17.59 0.82 -14.95
CA ASP A 120 16.83 1.43 -16.06
C ASP A 120 15.41 1.73 -15.56
N GLY A 121 15.32 2.76 -14.71
CA GLY A 121 14.08 3.17 -14.05
C GLY A 121 13.57 4.52 -14.54
N GLU A 122 12.31 4.58 -14.94
CA GLU A 122 11.59 5.81 -15.25
C GLU A 122 10.51 6.07 -14.20
N CYS A 123 10.34 7.32 -13.77
CA CYS A 123 9.22 7.73 -12.92
C CYS A 123 8.26 8.63 -13.71
N ARG A 124 6.95 8.33 -13.64
CA ARG A 124 5.93 9.12 -14.32
C ARG A 124 4.78 9.51 -13.38
N GLY A 125 4.49 10.81 -13.32
CA GLY A 125 3.26 11.31 -12.72
C GLY A 125 2.10 11.25 -13.72
N LEU A 126 0.99 10.62 -13.32
CA LEU A 126 -0.21 10.53 -14.14
C LEU A 126 -1.19 11.63 -13.76
N ALA A 127 -1.35 12.62 -14.64
CA ALA A 127 -2.20 13.78 -14.39
C ALA A 127 -3.67 13.40 -14.24
N GLY A 128 -4.37 14.01 -13.26
CA GLY A 128 -5.80 13.82 -13.04
C GLY A 128 -6.22 12.42 -12.58
N THR A 129 -5.28 11.57 -12.17
CA THR A 129 -5.57 10.21 -11.71
C THR A 129 -5.41 10.06 -10.21
N ALA A 130 -6.33 9.30 -9.59
CA ALA A 130 -6.24 8.78 -8.25
C ALA A 130 -5.62 7.36 -8.29
N PRO A 131 -5.45 6.66 -7.16
CA PRO A 131 -4.95 5.28 -7.16
C PRO A 131 -5.70 4.32 -8.11
N ASN A 132 -6.96 4.59 -8.41
CA ASN A 132 -7.75 3.88 -9.41
C ASN A 132 -7.55 4.51 -10.79
N VAL A 133 -6.54 4.04 -11.52
CA VAL A 133 -6.26 4.53 -12.87
C VAL A 133 -7.25 3.90 -13.86
N ALA A 134 -8.05 4.75 -14.51
CA ALA A 134 -8.85 4.30 -15.64
C ALA A 134 -7.94 3.89 -16.83
N PRO A 135 -8.33 2.91 -17.66
CA PRO A 135 -7.50 2.48 -18.81
C PRO A 135 -7.10 3.63 -19.75
N SER A 136 -7.94 4.66 -19.87
CA SER A 136 -7.66 5.88 -20.65
C SER A 136 -6.52 6.74 -20.10
N GLY A 137 -6.12 6.56 -18.86
CA GLY A 137 -5.00 7.28 -18.24
C GLY A 137 -3.63 6.63 -18.46
N LEU A 138 -3.58 5.49 -19.14
CA LEU A 138 -2.37 4.73 -19.43
C LEU A 138 -1.90 4.84 -20.88
N ALA A 139 -2.66 5.58 -21.72
CA ALA A 139 -2.37 5.77 -23.16
C ALA A 139 -1.39 6.92 -23.39
#